data_4bbd5c3862a0cb9c557e6b1fd7698a18
#
_entry.id   4bbd5c3862a0cb9c557e6b1fd7698a18
#
_cell.length_a   1.000
_cell.length_b   1.000
_cell.length_c   1.000
_cell.angle_alpha   90.00
_cell.angle_beta   90.00
_cell.angle_gamma   90.00
#
_symmetry.space_group_name_H-M   'P 1'
#
loop_
_entity.id
_entity.type
_entity.pdbx_description
1 polymer ?
#
loop_
_entity_poly.entity_id
_entity_poly.type
_entity_poly.pdbx_seq_one_letter_code
_entity_poly.pdbx_strand_id
1 'polypeptide(L)'
;MRCSDGHVRWGVYGAAGVVFVVRDAHGEPLVMLQKRSAMAHEGGNWSCAGGALDFGETAYEGALREASEEVGPPPSPPRLLGEYVFEPATDWKYTTVVVEVDEPFGSSMNFETDEVEWFSLDYVDQLPLHFGFAAAWPHLRDIIERGPQP
;
A
#
# COMPACT_ATOMS: atom_id res chain seq x y z
N MET A 1 7.06 -5.67 18.01
CA MET A 1 8.14 -6.67 18.21
C MET A 1 9.50 -6.06 17.93
N ARG A 2 10.53 -6.50 18.67
CA ARG A 2 11.91 -6.07 18.42
C ARG A 2 12.53 -6.99 17.38
N CYS A 3 13.00 -6.41 16.26
CA CYS A 3 13.58 -7.17 15.17
C CYS A 3 15.08 -7.40 15.35
N SER A 4 15.64 -8.29 14.53
CA SER A 4 17.05 -8.67 14.64
C SER A 4 18.03 -7.50 14.45
N ASP A 5 17.60 -6.43 13.75
CA ASP A 5 18.41 -5.22 13.57
C ASP A 5 18.28 -4.23 14.71
N GLY A 6 17.54 -4.58 15.78
CA GLY A 6 17.37 -3.74 16.96
C GLY A 6 16.20 -2.77 16.92
N HIS A 7 15.54 -2.62 15.78
CA HIS A 7 14.39 -1.74 15.66
C HIS A 7 13.10 -2.42 16.09
N VAL A 8 12.14 -1.63 16.61
CA VAL A 8 10.81 -2.12 16.97
C VAL A 8 9.87 -1.89 15.79
N ARG A 9 9.14 -2.94 15.37
CA ARG A 9 8.22 -2.88 14.26
C ARG A 9 6.91 -3.56 14.59
N TRP A 10 5.88 -3.24 13.78
CA TRP A 10 4.54 -3.79 13.94
C TRP A 10 4.47 -5.24 13.48
N GLY A 11 3.75 -6.06 14.25
CA GLY A 11 3.40 -7.40 13.85
C GLY A 11 4.53 -8.42 13.96
N VAL A 12 4.27 -9.53 14.65
CA VAL A 12 5.26 -10.61 14.80
C VAL A 12 5.39 -11.45 13.53
N TYR A 13 4.41 -11.37 12.62
CA TYR A 13 4.41 -12.13 11.35
C TYR A 13 4.75 -11.24 10.16
N GLY A 14 5.25 -10.03 10.40
CA GLY A 14 5.51 -9.04 9.36
C GLY A 14 4.29 -8.19 9.07
N ALA A 15 4.39 -7.41 8.00
CA ALA A 15 3.32 -6.51 7.59
C ALA A 15 3.22 -6.48 6.07
N ALA A 16 2.08 -6.03 5.56
CA ALA A 16 1.87 -5.92 4.12
C ALA A 16 0.95 -4.75 3.79
N GLY A 17 1.14 -4.19 2.61
CA GLY A 17 0.29 -3.13 2.09
C GLY A 17 -0.07 -3.39 0.65
N VAL A 18 -1.03 -2.62 0.12
CA VAL A 18 -1.47 -2.76 -1.25
C VAL A 18 -1.59 -1.41 -1.92
N VAL A 19 -1.05 -1.32 -3.14
CA VAL A 19 -1.25 -0.17 -4.02
C VAL A 19 -2.25 -0.60 -5.09
N PHE A 20 -3.44 0.01 -5.07
CA PHE A 20 -4.45 -0.21 -6.11
C PHE A 20 -4.16 0.71 -7.29
N VAL A 21 -4.23 0.15 -8.49
CA VAL A 21 -4.00 0.86 -9.74
C VAL A 21 -5.27 0.77 -10.57
N VAL A 22 -5.68 1.90 -11.16
CA VAL A 22 -6.75 1.93 -12.16
C VAL A 22 -6.21 2.65 -13.38
N ARG A 23 -6.69 2.27 -14.58
CA ARG A 23 -6.33 2.97 -15.82
C ARG A 23 -7.42 3.96 -16.15
N ASP A 24 -7.03 5.19 -16.51
CA ASP A 24 -8.02 6.18 -16.92
C ASP A 24 -8.46 5.95 -18.39
N ALA A 25 -9.27 6.84 -18.95
CA ALA A 25 -9.79 6.70 -20.32
C ALA A 25 -8.69 6.68 -21.37
N HIS A 26 -7.49 7.18 -21.04
CA HIS A 26 -6.34 7.20 -21.95
C HIS A 26 -5.35 6.07 -21.68
N GLY A 27 -5.69 5.16 -20.75
CA GLY A 27 -4.83 4.05 -20.37
C GLY A 27 -3.72 4.44 -19.38
N GLU A 28 -3.73 5.66 -18.88
CA GLU A 28 -2.72 6.10 -17.90
C GLU A 28 -3.05 5.59 -16.52
N PRO A 29 -2.03 5.15 -15.76
CA PRO A 29 -2.29 4.62 -14.41
C PRO A 29 -2.52 5.71 -13.39
N LEU A 30 -3.49 5.46 -12.51
CA LEU A 30 -3.72 6.23 -11.30
C LEU A 30 -3.59 5.28 -10.13
N VAL A 31 -3.06 5.76 -9.02
CA VAL A 31 -2.88 4.95 -7.81
C VAL A 31 -3.66 5.54 -6.66
N MET A 32 -4.22 4.65 -5.82
CA MET A 32 -4.91 5.05 -4.61
C MET A 32 -3.91 5.19 -3.47
N LEU A 33 -3.94 6.33 -2.80
CA LEU A 33 -3.20 6.53 -1.56
C LEU A 33 -4.15 7.06 -0.50
N GLN A 34 -3.77 6.86 0.74
CA GLN A 34 -4.50 7.41 1.88
C GLN A 34 -3.62 8.38 2.65
N LYS A 35 -4.23 9.44 3.15
CA LYS A 35 -3.56 10.40 4.01
C LYS A 35 -3.77 9.93 5.45
N ARG A 36 -2.66 9.71 6.16
CA ARG A 36 -2.73 9.28 7.56
C ARG A 36 -3.30 10.40 8.42
N SER A 37 -4.13 10.03 9.39
CA SER A 37 -4.69 10.99 10.33
C SER A 37 -3.57 11.77 11.03
N ALA A 38 -3.81 13.06 11.30
CA ALA A 38 -2.90 13.90 12.06
C ALA A 38 -2.63 13.34 13.46
N MET A 39 -3.52 12.47 13.96
CA MET A 39 -3.37 11.82 15.27
C MET A 39 -2.50 10.56 15.21
N ALA A 40 -2.18 10.08 14.01
CA ALA A 40 -1.35 8.87 13.86
C ALA A 40 0.12 9.22 13.78
N HIS A 41 0.98 8.19 13.94
CA HIS A 41 2.41 8.35 13.71
C HIS A 41 2.66 8.78 12.27
N GLU A 42 3.47 9.82 12.07
CA GLU A 42 3.69 10.46 10.78
C GLU A 42 2.38 10.91 10.13
N GLY A 43 1.47 11.45 10.95
CA GLY A 43 0.19 11.97 10.47
C GLY A 43 0.38 13.08 9.44
N GLY A 44 -0.57 13.16 8.51
CA GLY A 44 -0.53 14.13 7.41
C GLY A 44 0.24 13.66 6.20
N ASN A 45 0.94 12.54 6.28
CA ASN A 45 1.68 11.97 5.14
C ASN A 45 0.82 10.93 4.40
N TRP A 46 1.11 10.77 3.12
CA TRP A 46 0.40 9.81 2.27
C TRP A 46 1.13 8.48 2.19
N SER A 47 0.39 7.38 2.12
CA SER A 47 0.93 6.05 1.90
C SER A 47 -0.16 5.12 1.36
N CYS A 48 0.20 3.87 1.09
CA CYS A 48 -0.79 2.87 0.72
C CYS A 48 -1.47 2.29 1.96
N ALA A 49 -2.60 1.64 1.77
CA ALA A 49 -3.29 0.91 2.83
C ALA A 49 -2.51 -0.35 3.21
N GLY A 50 -2.54 -0.73 4.48
CA GLY A 50 -1.85 -1.93 4.93
C GLY A 50 -1.79 -2.03 6.45
N GLY A 51 -1.17 -3.10 6.93
CA GLY A 51 -1.02 -3.33 8.35
C GLY A 51 -0.33 -4.65 8.66
N ALA A 52 -0.38 -5.05 9.93
CA ALA A 52 0.26 -6.28 10.39
C ALA A 52 -0.45 -7.53 9.86
N LEU A 53 0.32 -8.55 9.55
CA LEU A 53 -0.22 -9.84 9.12
C LEU A 53 -0.69 -10.65 10.32
N ASP A 54 -1.77 -11.40 10.14
CA ASP A 54 -2.25 -12.39 11.10
C ASP A 54 -1.51 -13.72 10.86
N PHE A 55 -1.54 -14.58 11.85
CA PHE A 55 -0.93 -15.91 11.75
C PHE A 55 -1.52 -16.67 10.55
N GLY A 56 -0.64 -17.18 9.71
CA GLY A 56 -1.04 -17.98 8.54
C GLY A 56 -1.48 -17.21 7.32
N GLU A 57 -1.54 -15.87 7.40
CA GLU A 57 -1.91 -15.05 6.24
C GLU A 57 -0.73 -14.89 5.28
N THR A 58 -1.03 -14.95 3.97
CA THR A 58 -0.05 -14.49 2.98
C THR A 58 -0.03 -12.97 2.97
N ALA A 59 1.03 -12.37 2.42
CA ALA A 59 1.11 -10.92 2.29
C ALA A 59 -0.06 -10.37 1.47
N TYR A 60 -0.43 -11.04 0.38
CA TYR A 60 -1.55 -10.64 -0.46
C TYR A 60 -2.87 -10.63 0.33
N GLU A 61 -3.15 -11.72 1.05
CA GLU A 61 -4.36 -11.83 1.85
C GLU A 61 -4.45 -10.75 2.93
N GLY A 62 -3.35 -10.56 3.66
CA GLY A 62 -3.31 -9.59 4.75
C GLY A 62 -3.42 -8.15 4.25
N ALA A 63 -2.75 -7.84 3.13
CA ALA A 63 -2.81 -6.50 2.53
C ALA A 63 -4.24 -6.16 2.12
N LEU A 64 -4.93 -7.07 1.46
CA LEU A 64 -6.32 -6.83 1.04
C LEU A 64 -7.27 -6.75 2.22
N ARG A 65 -7.07 -7.57 3.25
CA ARG A 65 -7.88 -7.50 4.47
C ARG A 65 -7.74 -6.15 5.15
N GLU A 66 -6.50 -5.71 5.40
CA GLU A 66 -6.24 -4.41 6.02
C GLU A 66 -6.80 -3.26 5.18
N ALA A 67 -6.64 -3.33 3.86
CA ALA A 67 -7.17 -2.31 2.96
C ALA A 67 -8.70 -2.24 3.04
N SER A 68 -9.36 -3.39 3.10
CA SER A 68 -10.81 -3.45 3.24
C SER A 68 -11.29 -2.71 4.49
N GLU A 69 -10.53 -2.82 5.59
CA GLU A 69 -10.86 -2.14 6.84
C GLU A 69 -10.60 -0.63 6.78
N GLU A 70 -9.62 -0.19 5.99
CA GLU A 70 -9.18 1.21 5.96
C GLU A 70 -9.85 2.03 4.84
N VAL A 71 -10.02 1.46 3.65
CA VAL A 71 -10.52 2.18 2.49
C VAL A 71 -11.71 1.50 1.81
N GLY A 72 -12.13 0.34 2.28
CA GLY A 72 -13.22 -0.44 1.71
C GLY A 72 -12.73 -1.48 0.71
N PRO A 73 -13.58 -2.46 0.39
CA PRO A 73 -13.22 -3.53 -0.55
C PRO A 73 -13.30 -3.04 -1.99
N PRO A 74 -12.45 -3.60 -2.89
CA PRO A 74 -12.56 -3.27 -4.31
C PRO A 74 -13.87 -3.80 -4.89
N PRO A 75 -14.42 -3.13 -5.93
CA PRO A 75 -15.70 -3.52 -6.52
C PRO A 75 -15.65 -4.81 -7.33
N SER A 76 -14.45 -5.26 -7.69
CA SER A 76 -14.23 -6.51 -8.42
C SER A 76 -12.90 -7.12 -7.98
N PRO A 77 -12.66 -8.42 -8.24
CA PRO A 77 -11.39 -9.03 -7.85
C PRO A 77 -10.22 -8.33 -8.54
N PRO A 78 -9.21 -7.89 -7.77
CA PRO A 78 -8.06 -7.20 -8.36
C PRO A 78 -7.12 -8.18 -9.05
N ARG A 79 -6.32 -7.67 -10.00
CA ARG A 79 -5.32 -8.45 -10.72
C ARG A 79 -3.93 -8.09 -10.21
N LEU A 80 -3.17 -9.06 -9.77
CA LEU A 80 -1.83 -8.83 -9.23
C LEU A 80 -0.87 -8.41 -10.36
N LEU A 81 -0.19 -7.27 -10.19
CA LEU A 81 0.84 -6.80 -11.11
C LEU A 81 2.24 -7.18 -10.63
N GLY A 82 2.46 -7.20 -9.33
CA GLY A 82 3.74 -7.53 -8.76
C GLY A 82 3.80 -7.19 -7.28
N GLU A 83 4.97 -7.40 -6.69
CA GLU A 83 5.18 -7.05 -5.29
C GLU A 83 6.61 -6.58 -5.06
N TYR A 84 6.79 -5.78 -4.01
CA TYR A 84 8.10 -5.33 -3.54
C TYR A 84 8.25 -5.67 -2.07
N VAL A 85 9.33 -6.37 -1.73
CA VAL A 85 9.59 -6.79 -0.34
C VAL A 85 10.69 -5.93 0.25
N PHE A 86 10.39 -5.26 1.34
CA PHE A 86 11.37 -4.53 2.15
C PHE A 86 11.69 -5.40 3.36
N GLU A 87 12.94 -5.84 3.46
CA GLU A 87 13.36 -6.79 4.49
C GLU A 87 14.58 -6.24 5.24
N PRO A 88 14.37 -5.31 6.18
CA PRO A 88 15.48 -4.68 6.92
C PRO A 88 16.09 -5.59 7.98
N ALA A 89 15.41 -6.69 8.33
CA ALA A 89 15.83 -7.62 9.36
C ALA A 89 15.50 -9.05 8.91
N THR A 90 16.18 -10.04 9.49
CA THR A 90 15.95 -11.44 9.14
C THR A 90 14.63 -11.98 9.67
N ASP A 91 14.07 -11.32 10.67
CA ASP A 91 12.85 -11.74 11.36
C ASP A 91 11.64 -10.84 11.10
N TRP A 92 11.74 -9.90 10.14
CA TRP A 92 10.62 -9.03 9.82
C TRP A 92 10.75 -8.48 8.40
N LYS A 93 9.62 -8.41 7.70
CA LYS A 93 9.57 -7.83 6.36
C LYS A 93 8.24 -7.13 6.13
N TYR A 94 8.25 -6.17 5.21
CA TYR A 94 7.05 -5.48 4.72
C TYR A 94 6.93 -5.76 3.23
N THR A 95 5.81 -6.35 2.83
CA THR A 95 5.53 -6.65 1.42
C THR A 95 4.45 -5.72 0.90
N THR A 96 4.75 -4.98 -0.15
CA THR A 96 3.74 -4.16 -0.83
C THR A 96 3.34 -4.87 -2.11
N VAL A 97 2.05 -5.22 -2.21
CA VAL A 97 1.50 -5.82 -3.44
C VAL A 97 0.91 -4.71 -4.29
N VAL A 98 1.08 -4.81 -5.61
CA VAL A 98 0.53 -3.87 -6.58
C VAL A 98 -0.52 -4.61 -7.37
N VAL A 99 -1.76 -4.10 -7.34
CA VAL A 99 -2.89 -4.76 -7.99
C VAL A 99 -3.66 -3.76 -8.85
N GLU A 100 -4.21 -4.25 -9.96
CA GLU A 100 -5.01 -3.42 -10.86
C GLU A 100 -6.49 -3.74 -10.67
N VAL A 101 -7.31 -2.69 -10.63
CA VAL A 101 -8.77 -2.79 -10.54
C VAL A 101 -9.40 -2.12 -11.75
N ASP A 102 -10.68 -2.45 -12.00
CA ASP A 102 -11.38 -1.99 -13.19
C ASP A 102 -11.94 -0.57 -13.07
N GLU A 103 -12.23 -0.15 -11.84
CA GLU A 103 -12.82 1.18 -11.62
C GLU A 103 -12.35 1.76 -10.28
N PRO A 104 -12.32 3.09 -10.17
CA PRO A 104 -11.96 3.74 -8.89
C PRO A 104 -12.97 3.40 -7.81
N PHE A 105 -12.46 3.31 -6.58
CA PHE A 105 -13.27 3.05 -5.40
C PHE A 105 -12.53 3.63 -4.19
N GLY A 106 -13.11 3.46 -3.02
CA GLY A 106 -12.42 3.76 -1.78
C GLY A 106 -12.90 5.03 -1.10
N SER A 107 -12.91 4.99 0.20
CA SER A 107 -13.21 6.14 1.06
C SER A 107 -12.60 5.87 2.43
N SER A 108 -12.45 6.92 3.25
CA SER A 108 -11.97 6.73 4.61
C SER A 108 -13.00 5.92 5.41
N MET A 109 -12.59 4.77 5.89
CA MET A 109 -13.47 3.84 6.62
C MET A 109 -13.25 3.88 8.14
N ASN A 110 -12.19 4.53 8.60
CA ASN A 110 -11.92 4.64 10.04
C ASN A 110 -11.19 5.96 10.34
N PHE A 111 -11.05 6.24 11.64
CA PHE A 111 -10.49 7.53 12.09
C PHE A 111 -8.97 7.64 11.93
N GLU A 112 -8.29 6.57 11.56
CA GLU A 112 -6.84 6.59 11.31
C GLU A 112 -6.48 7.13 9.93
N THR A 113 -7.48 7.25 9.06
CA THR A 113 -7.34 7.71 7.68
C THR A 113 -8.18 8.96 7.47
N ASP A 114 -7.54 10.09 7.14
CA ASP A 114 -8.24 11.35 6.89
C ASP A 114 -8.83 11.43 5.48
N GLU A 115 -8.06 10.99 4.48
CA GLU A 115 -8.45 11.11 3.07
C GLU A 115 -8.01 9.88 2.28
N VAL A 116 -8.77 9.58 1.22
CA VAL A 116 -8.41 8.56 0.23
C VAL A 116 -8.58 9.21 -1.14
N GLU A 117 -7.51 9.19 -1.93
CA GLU A 117 -7.50 9.86 -3.24
C GLU A 117 -6.74 9.03 -4.26
N TRP A 118 -7.06 9.26 -5.54
CA TRP A 118 -6.35 8.67 -6.67
C TRP A 118 -5.46 9.72 -7.32
N PHE A 119 -4.20 9.33 -7.59
CA PHE A 119 -3.19 10.25 -8.12
C PHE A 119 -2.49 9.66 -9.33
N SER A 120 -2.09 10.54 -10.27
CA SER A 120 -1.16 10.14 -11.32
C SER A 120 0.21 9.82 -10.69
N LEU A 121 1.02 9.03 -11.38
CA LEU A 121 2.32 8.64 -10.84
C LEU A 121 3.23 9.84 -10.60
N ASP A 122 3.21 10.81 -11.53
CA ASP A 122 4.05 12.00 -11.38
C ASP A 122 3.62 12.86 -10.18
N TYR A 123 2.32 12.90 -9.91
CA TYR A 123 1.81 13.66 -8.76
C TYR A 123 2.25 13.04 -7.43
N VAL A 124 2.32 11.71 -7.37
CA VAL A 124 2.78 11.00 -6.17
C VAL A 124 4.20 11.43 -5.80
N ASP A 125 5.06 11.65 -6.79
CA ASP A 125 6.43 12.10 -6.55
C ASP A 125 6.51 13.45 -5.82
N GLN A 126 5.43 14.22 -5.85
CA GLN A 126 5.37 15.56 -5.25
C GLN A 126 4.66 15.59 -3.90
N LEU A 127 4.07 14.48 -3.48
CA LEU A 127 3.31 14.41 -2.22
C LEU A 127 4.25 14.24 -1.02
N PRO A 128 3.83 14.72 0.16
CA PRO A 128 4.53 14.35 1.40
C PRO A 128 4.21 12.89 1.72
N LEU A 129 5.13 12.00 1.38
CA LEU A 129 4.93 10.56 1.56
C LEU A 129 5.48 10.11 2.91
N HIS A 130 4.82 9.12 3.51
CA HIS A 130 5.37 8.39 4.64
C HIS A 130 6.76 7.88 4.24
N PHE A 131 7.76 7.99 5.13
CA PHE A 131 9.14 7.76 4.74
C PHE A 131 9.38 6.34 4.18
N GLY A 132 8.73 5.32 4.76
CA GLY A 132 8.85 3.95 4.28
C GLY A 132 8.23 3.77 2.90
N PHE A 133 7.09 4.41 2.67
CA PHE A 133 6.46 4.38 1.36
C PHE A 133 7.30 5.14 0.33
N ALA A 134 7.88 6.27 0.70
CA ALA A 134 8.75 7.04 -0.18
C ALA A 134 9.93 6.20 -0.65
N ALA A 135 10.52 5.42 0.24
CA ALA A 135 11.63 4.53 -0.10
C ALA A 135 11.21 3.42 -1.06
N ALA A 136 9.99 2.90 -0.92
CA ALA A 136 9.46 1.84 -1.77
C ALA A 136 8.97 2.35 -3.13
N TRP A 137 8.54 3.61 -3.20
CA TRP A 137 7.82 4.16 -4.35
C TRP A 137 8.52 3.96 -5.70
N PRO A 138 9.84 4.22 -5.85
CA PRO A 138 10.49 3.99 -7.15
C PRO A 138 10.34 2.55 -7.65
N HIS A 139 10.39 1.58 -6.74
CA HIS A 139 10.22 0.16 -7.09
C HIS A 139 8.77 -0.15 -7.47
N LEU A 140 7.82 0.43 -6.74
CA LEU A 140 6.39 0.24 -7.01
C LEU A 140 6.01 0.89 -8.34
N ARG A 141 6.52 2.10 -8.60
CA ARG A 141 6.29 2.80 -9.85
C ARG A 141 6.78 1.97 -11.03
N ASP A 142 7.96 1.35 -10.90
CA ASP A 142 8.51 0.49 -11.95
C ASP A 142 7.58 -0.70 -12.25
N ILE A 143 7.03 -1.33 -11.22
CA ILE A 143 6.07 -2.43 -11.39
C ILE A 143 4.84 -1.95 -12.16
N ILE A 144 4.32 -0.78 -11.82
CA ILE A 144 3.14 -0.21 -12.46
C ILE A 144 3.41 0.09 -13.93
N GLU A 145 4.56 0.69 -14.23
CA GLU A 145 4.93 1.08 -15.59
C GLU A 145 5.18 -0.13 -16.48
N ARG A 146 5.70 -1.24 -15.92
CA ARG A 146 5.86 -2.48 -16.68
C ARG A 146 4.51 -3.14 -16.99
N GLY A 147 3.50 -2.89 -16.14
CA GLY A 147 2.16 -3.43 -16.33
C GLY A 147 2.07 -4.93 -16.08
N PRO A 148 0.95 -5.56 -16.48
CA PRO A 148 0.75 -6.99 -16.26
C PRO A 148 1.81 -7.82 -16.97
N GLN A 149 2.32 -8.84 -16.29
CA GLN A 149 3.28 -9.78 -16.88
C GLN A 149 2.52 -10.87 -17.64
N PRO A 150 3.03 -11.32 -18.81
CA PRO A 150 2.39 -12.38 -19.59
C PRO A 150 2.45 -13.74 -18.89
#